data_bb42b166ecd2b77795b6e21de267059a
#
_entry.id   bb42b166ecd2b77795b6e21de267059a
#
_cell.length_a   1.000
_cell.length_b   1.000
_cell.length_c   1.000
_cell.angle_alpha   90.00
_cell.angle_beta   90.00
_cell.angle_gamma   90.00
#
_symmetry.space_group_name_H-M   'P 1'
#
loop_
_entity.id
_entity.type
_entity.pdbx_description
1 polymer ?
#
loop_
_entity_poly.entity_id
_entity_poly.type
_entity_poly.pdbx_seq_one_letter_code
_entity_poly.pdbx_strand_id
1 'polypeptide(L)'
;MKIIKASDFIGRPADESNDCAVKAFSIISGKTWAEINNMFVAVGRKPRKGVSIYMCDAIAKKLGLERVAQYQDRKAWLCKTLKQFKNEYKQASAVLIKNGHAFAYDSGEPCDFALIGNSTRIRVAYFKKAMETVVYETNAKGQYLLPL
;
A
#
# COMPACT_ATOMS: atom_id res chain seq x y z
N MET A 1 6.17 13.73 -5.78
CA MET A 1 4.92 13.19 -5.20
C MET A 1 3.79 13.30 -6.18
N LYS A 2 3.02 12.26 -6.39
CA LYS A 2 1.85 12.28 -7.26
C LYS A 2 0.62 12.75 -6.49
N ILE A 3 -0.08 13.73 -7.00
CA ILE A 3 -1.36 14.18 -6.45
C ILE A 3 -2.48 13.42 -7.15
N ILE A 4 -3.34 12.78 -6.36
CA ILE A 4 -4.45 11.96 -6.83
C ILE A 4 -5.74 12.78 -6.74
N LYS A 5 -6.55 12.72 -7.79
CA LYS A 5 -7.86 13.38 -7.84
C LYS A 5 -8.97 12.36 -7.59
N ALA A 6 -10.08 12.83 -7.06
CA ALA A 6 -11.25 11.96 -6.82
C ALA A 6 -11.74 11.28 -8.10
N SER A 7 -11.63 11.94 -9.24
CA SER A 7 -12.00 11.39 -10.55
C SER A 7 -11.15 10.20 -10.99
N ASP A 8 -10.00 9.98 -10.37
CA ASP A 8 -9.13 8.85 -10.70
C ASP A 8 -9.64 7.52 -10.13
N PHE A 9 -10.66 7.55 -9.28
CA PHE A 9 -11.19 6.36 -8.61
C PHE A 9 -12.52 5.91 -9.18
N ILE A 10 -12.46 4.88 -10.00
CA ILE A 10 -13.64 4.32 -10.68
C ILE A 10 -14.60 3.71 -9.67
N GLY A 11 -15.86 4.13 -9.74
CA GLY A 11 -16.95 3.63 -8.89
C GLY A 11 -17.04 4.30 -7.53
N ARG A 12 -16.24 5.32 -7.26
CA ARG A 12 -16.30 6.06 -6.00
C ARG A 12 -17.49 7.02 -6.01
N PRO A 13 -18.42 6.91 -5.02
CA PRO A 13 -19.47 7.89 -4.85
C PRO A 13 -18.92 9.28 -4.53
N ALA A 14 -19.58 10.33 -5.01
CA ALA A 14 -19.14 11.70 -4.79
C ALA A 14 -19.20 12.12 -3.31
N ASP A 15 -20.10 11.52 -2.54
CA ASP A 15 -20.30 11.80 -1.11
C ASP A 15 -19.45 10.91 -0.19
N GLU A 16 -18.54 10.13 -0.73
CA GLU A 16 -17.69 9.24 0.05
C GLU A 16 -16.64 10.01 0.83
N SER A 17 -16.30 9.50 1.99
CA SER A 17 -15.29 10.07 2.89
C SER A 17 -14.64 8.98 3.74
N ASN A 18 -13.56 9.31 4.41
CA ASN A 18 -12.80 8.39 5.27
C ASN A 18 -12.40 7.09 4.53
N ASP A 19 -12.15 7.18 3.24
CA ASP A 19 -11.84 6.06 2.36
C ASP A 19 -10.37 6.02 1.93
N CYS A 20 -9.48 6.61 2.73
CA CYS A 20 -8.06 6.67 2.41
C CYS A 20 -7.44 5.27 2.15
N ALA A 21 -7.83 4.27 2.94
CA ALA A 21 -7.36 2.91 2.73
C ALA A 21 -7.90 2.31 1.43
N VAL A 22 -9.17 2.52 1.13
CA VAL A 22 -9.78 2.04 -0.13
C VAL A 22 -9.01 2.61 -1.32
N LYS A 23 -8.75 3.91 -1.30
CA LYS A 23 -7.99 4.58 -2.36
C LYS A 23 -6.56 4.03 -2.47
N ALA A 24 -5.87 3.91 -1.35
CA ALA A 24 -4.49 3.42 -1.33
C ALA A 24 -4.37 2.00 -1.87
N PHE A 25 -5.22 1.10 -1.42
CA PHE A 25 -5.26 -0.28 -1.92
C PHE A 25 -5.68 -0.35 -3.39
N SER A 26 -6.57 0.53 -3.85
CA SER A 26 -6.94 0.64 -5.26
C SER A 26 -5.72 0.98 -6.13
N ILE A 27 -4.96 1.98 -5.74
CA ILE A 27 -3.77 2.42 -6.48
C ILE A 27 -2.75 1.28 -6.57
N ILE A 28 -2.44 0.65 -5.46
CA ILE A 28 -1.38 -0.35 -5.39
C ILE A 28 -1.78 -1.66 -6.06
N SER A 29 -3.04 -2.07 -5.94
CA SER A 29 -3.52 -3.31 -6.54
C SER A 29 -3.86 -3.20 -8.03
N GLY A 30 -4.10 -1.99 -8.51
CA GLY A 30 -4.63 -1.77 -9.85
C GLY A 30 -6.12 -2.08 -10.01
N LYS A 31 -6.80 -2.46 -8.93
CA LYS A 31 -8.25 -2.68 -8.93
C LYS A 31 -8.99 -1.36 -8.81
N THR A 32 -10.25 -1.34 -9.25
CA THR A 32 -11.07 -0.13 -9.13
C THR A 32 -11.38 0.18 -7.66
N TRP A 33 -11.74 1.43 -7.40
CA TRP A 33 -12.19 1.83 -6.07
C TRP A 33 -13.38 0.97 -5.62
N ALA A 34 -14.34 0.74 -6.51
CA ALA A 34 -15.53 -0.07 -6.22
C ALA A 34 -15.18 -1.51 -5.85
N GLU A 35 -14.26 -2.14 -6.57
CA GLU A 35 -13.81 -3.50 -6.26
C GLU A 35 -13.16 -3.59 -4.89
N ILE A 36 -12.27 -2.67 -4.57
CA ILE A 36 -11.61 -2.63 -3.25
C ILE A 36 -12.62 -2.31 -2.16
N ASN A 37 -13.51 -1.35 -2.39
CA ASN A 37 -14.55 -1.03 -1.41
C ASN A 37 -15.43 -2.25 -1.10
N ASN A 38 -15.82 -3.01 -2.12
CA ASN A 38 -16.60 -4.24 -1.93
C ASN A 38 -15.83 -5.24 -1.05
N MET A 39 -14.53 -5.36 -1.20
CA MET A 39 -13.71 -6.20 -0.34
C MET A 39 -13.74 -5.70 1.11
N PHE A 40 -13.60 -4.41 1.33
CA PHE A 40 -13.68 -3.81 2.67
C PHE A 40 -15.07 -3.93 3.29
N VAL A 41 -16.12 -3.77 2.50
CA VAL A 41 -17.50 -3.96 2.97
C VAL A 41 -17.71 -5.40 3.45
N ALA A 42 -17.16 -6.37 2.73
CA ALA A 42 -17.25 -7.78 3.12
C ALA A 42 -16.58 -8.07 4.48
N VAL A 43 -15.63 -7.25 4.92
CA VAL A 43 -14.97 -7.38 6.23
C VAL A 43 -15.45 -6.33 7.24
N GLY A 44 -16.53 -5.60 6.94
CA GLY A 44 -17.22 -4.77 7.90
C GLY A 44 -17.18 -3.25 7.69
N ARG A 45 -16.59 -2.75 6.60
CA ARG A 45 -16.60 -1.32 6.32
C ARG A 45 -18.03 -0.84 6.07
N LYS A 46 -18.38 0.28 6.69
CA LYS A 46 -19.65 0.99 6.46
C LYS A 46 -19.41 2.24 5.61
N PRO A 47 -20.41 2.69 4.83
CA PRO A 47 -20.28 3.90 4.02
C PRO A 47 -19.76 5.09 4.83
N ARG A 48 -18.81 5.82 4.29
CA ARG A 48 -18.18 7.01 4.87
C ARG A 48 -17.47 6.79 6.21
N LYS A 49 -17.22 5.55 6.56
CA LYS A 49 -16.46 5.18 7.76
C LYS A 49 -15.06 4.69 7.37
N GLY A 50 -14.11 4.95 8.27
CA GLY A 50 -12.77 4.43 8.14
C GLY A 50 -12.71 2.92 8.34
N VAL A 51 -11.52 2.37 8.22
CA VAL A 51 -11.25 0.96 8.41
C VAL A 51 -10.23 0.76 9.51
N SER A 52 -10.30 -0.39 10.17
CA SER A 52 -9.29 -0.78 11.16
C SER A 52 -8.07 -1.40 10.48
N ILE A 53 -6.99 -1.50 11.23
CA ILE A 53 -5.79 -2.21 10.78
C ILE A 53 -6.08 -3.68 10.48
N TYR A 54 -7.00 -4.30 11.24
CA TYR A 54 -7.40 -5.68 11.02
C TYR A 54 -8.10 -5.88 9.68
N MET A 55 -8.92 -4.92 9.28
CA MET A 55 -9.53 -4.91 7.94
C MET A 55 -8.46 -4.75 6.86
N CYS A 56 -7.51 -3.85 7.06
CA CYS A 56 -6.40 -3.67 6.13
C CYS A 56 -5.57 -4.95 5.98
N ASP A 57 -5.27 -5.63 7.09
CA ASP A 57 -4.55 -6.91 7.06
C ASP A 57 -5.30 -7.96 6.24
N ALA A 58 -6.63 -8.04 6.40
CA ALA A 58 -7.46 -8.99 5.67
C ALA A 58 -7.46 -8.71 4.16
N ILE A 59 -7.57 -7.44 3.78
CA ILE A 59 -7.55 -7.05 2.38
C ILE A 59 -6.17 -7.24 1.76
N ALA A 60 -5.12 -6.87 2.46
CA ALA A 60 -3.75 -7.07 2.00
C ALA A 60 -3.48 -8.56 1.72
N LYS A 61 -3.91 -9.43 2.61
CA LYS A 61 -3.79 -10.87 2.43
C LYS A 61 -4.50 -11.36 1.19
N LYS A 62 -5.73 -10.90 0.95
CA LYS A 62 -6.51 -11.26 -0.25
C LYS A 62 -5.85 -10.76 -1.53
N LEU A 63 -5.18 -9.62 -1.47
CA LEU A 63 -4.49 -9.04 -2.62
C LEU A 63 -3.07 -9.60 -2.81
N GLY A 64 -2.60 -10.45 -1.91
CA GLY A 64 -1.25 -10.99 -1.97
C GLY A 64 -0.17 -9.98 -1.62
N LEU A 65 -0.50 -8.93 -0.89
CA LEU A 65 0.47 -7.95 -0.43
C LEU A 65 1.20 -8.47 0.81
N GLU A 66 2.50 -8.21 0.87
CA GLU A 66 3.32 -8.60 2.00
C GLU A 66 3.27 -7.53 3.09
N ARG A 67 2.77 -7.91 4.26
CA ARG A 67 2.75 -7.01 5.41
C ARG A 67 4.11 -6.98 6.07
N VAL A 68 4.66 -5.78 6.19
CA VAL A 68 5.81 -5.52 7.05
C VAL A 68 5.38 -4.56 8.14
N ALA A 69 5.35 -5.07 9.32
CA ALA A 69 4.99 -4.31 10.51
C ALA A 69 5.91 -4.71 11.63
N GLN A 70 6.04 -3.81 12.55
CA GLN A 70 6.99 -3.92 13.59
C GLN A 70 6.50 -4.43 14.87
N TYR A 71 5.40 -5.18 14.90
CA TYR A 71 4.85 -5.69 16.15
C TYR A 71 5.65 -6.79 16.77
N GLN A 72 6.58 -7.35 16.02
CA GLN A 72 7.49 -8.37 16.54
C GLN A 72 8.70 -7.74 17.20
N ASP A 73 8.99 -6.50 16.82
CA ASP A 73 10.04 -5.70 17.43
C ASP A 73 9.58 -4.24 17.50
N ARG A 74 9.08 -3.85 18.65
CA ARG A 74 8.56 -2.50 18.86
C ARG A 74 9.56 -1.39 18.65
N LYS A 75 10.84 -1.71 18.57
CA LYS A 75 11.91 -0.72 18.39
C LYS A 75 12.32 -0.56 16.95
N ALA A 76 11.99 -1.49 16.09
CA ALA A 76 12.45 -1.46 14.74
C ALA A 76 11.76 -0.34 13.97
N TRP A 77 11.21 -0.32 12.96
CA TRP A 77 10.89 0.84 12.18
C TRP A 77 9.54 1.53 12.44
N LEU A 78 8.91 1.26 13.58
CA LEU A 78 7.80 2.09 14.05
C LEU A 78 8.14 3.57 14.02
N CYS A 79 9.41 3.87 14.04
CA CYS A 79 9.92 5.23 13.96
C CYS A 79 10.54 5.56 12.62
N LYS A 80 10.41 4.67 11.64
CA LYS A 80 10.93 4.95 10.30
C LYS A 80 10.13 6.08 9.67
N THR A 81 10.84 7.13 9.31
CA THR A 81 10.22 8.26 8.61
C THR A 81 10.03 7.94 7.13
N LEU A 82 9.18 8.71 6.47
CA LEU A 82 9.01 8.58 5.02
C LEU A 82 10.35 8.79 4.29
N LYS A 83 11.18 9.71 4.77
CA LYS A 83 12.52 9.93 4.21
C LYS A 83 13.39 8.67 4.28
N GLN A 84 13.42 8.01 5.44
CA GLN A 84 14.14 6.75 5.62
C GLN A 84 13.56 5.63 4.76
N PHE A 85 12.24 5.59 4.69
CA PHE A 85 11.53 4.61 3.85
C PHE A 85 11.90 4.79 2.37
N LYS A 86 11.89 6.01 1.86
CA LYS A 86 12.30 6.32 0.50
C LYS A 86 13.74 5.90 0.20
N ASN A 87 14.64 6.10 1.15
CA ASN A 87 16.05 5.71 0.98
C ASN A 87 16.22 4.20 0.92
N GLU A 88 15.42 3.48 1.69
CA GLU A 88 15.52 2.03 1.81
C GLU A 88 14.74 1.29 0.70
N TYR A 89 13.62 1.83 0.28
CA TYR A 89 12.71 1.20 -0.68
C TYR A 89 12.46 2.09 -1.90
N LYS A 90 13.50 2.41 -2.64
CA LYS A 90 13.46 3.40 -3.72
C LYS A 90 12.52 3.06 -4.87
N GLN A 91 12.27 1.78 -5.11
CA GLN A 91 11.47 1.31 -6.25
C GLN A 91 10.23 0.53 -5.83
N ALA A 92 9.98 0.44 -4.55
CA ALA A 92 8.88 -0.35 -4.02
C ALA A 92 7.53 0.31 -4.29
N SER A 93 6.50 -0.50 -4.34
CA SER A 93 5.11 -0.07 -4.30
C SER A 93 4.44 -0.70 -3.09
N ALA A 94 3.75 0.11 -2.31
CA ALA A 94 3.18 -0.33 -1.05
C ALA A 94 2.01 0.56 -0.62
N VAL A 95 1.13 0.00 0.19
CA VAL A 95 0.21 0.80 1.00
C VAL A 95 0.90 1.10 2.32
N LEU A 96 1.04 2.37 2.65
CA LEU A 96 1.68 2.81 3.87
C LEU A 96 0.63 3.32 4.86
N ILE A 97 0.77 2.89 6.09
CA ILE A 97 -0.09 3.30 7.19
C ILE A 97 0.71 4.19 8.14
N LYS A 98 0.27 5.41 8.29
CA LYS A 98 0.67 6.29 9.36
C LYS A 98 -0.47 6.40 10.37
N ASN A 99 -0.25 7.11 11.45
CA ASN A 99 -1.29 7.27 12.46
C ASN A 99 -2.55 7.93 11.87
N GLY A 100 -3.64 7.18 11.80
CA GLY A 100 -4.93 7.66 11.33
C GLY A 100 -5.08 7.85 9.82
N HIS A 101 -4.10 7.44 9.02
CA HIS A 101 -4.17 7.63 7.57
C HIS A 101 -3.43 6.55 6.81
N ALA A 102 -4.00 6.12 5.70
CA ALA A 102 -3.38 5.23 4.74
C ALA A 102 -3.11 5.97 3.43
N PHE A 103 -1.99 5.73 2.81
CA PHE A 103 -1.67 6.31 1.50
C PHE A 103 -0.87 5.33 0.65
N ALA A 104 -0.92 5.53 -0.65
CA ALA A 104 -0.13 4.74 -1.58
C ALA A 104 1.28 5.29 -1.71
N TYR A 105 2.21 4.37 -1.89
CA TYR A 105 3.60 4.65 -2.24
C TYR A 105 3.89 3.84 -3.50
N ASP A 106 4.04 4.53 -4.63
CA ASP A 106 4.12 3.85 -5.91
C ASP A 106 5.44 4.20 -6.60
N SER A 107 6.21 3.17 -6.90
CA SER A 107 7.50 3.31 -7.61
C SER A 107 8.42 4.35 -6.96
N GLY A 108 8.48 4.36 -5.65
CA GLY A 108 9.34 5.25 -4.89
C GLY A 108 8.74 6.61 -4.56
N GLU A 109 7.46 6.86 -4.86
CA GLU A 109 6.81 8.14 -4.59
C GLU A 109 5.51 7.99 -3.82
N PRO A 110 5.27 8.83 -2.80
CA PRO A 110 3.95 8.89 -2.17
C PRO A 110 2.90 9.39 -3.16
N CYS A 111 1.73 8.78 -3.10
CA CYS A 111 0.56 9.16 -3.88
C CYS A 111 -0.59 9.44 -2.92
N ASP A 112 -1.03 10.68 -2.81
CA ASP A 112 -2.12 11.04 -1.92
C ASP A 112 -2.81 12.33 -2.40
N PHE A 113 -3.95 12.63 -1.79
CA PHE A 113 -4.65 13.91 -2.00
C PHE A 113 -3.92 15.08 -1.35
N ALA A 114 -3.20 14.81 -0.28
CA ALA A 114 -2.44 15.80 0.46
C ALA A 114 -0.94 15.50 0.38
N LEU A 115 -0.14 16.52 0.59
CA LEU A 115 1.30 16.35 0.67
C LEU A 115 1.67 15.57 1.93
N ILE A 116 2.45 14.51 1.74
CA ILE A 116 2.99 13.71 2.83
C ILE A 116 4.43 14.14 3.07
N GLY A 117 4.67 14.66 4.26
CA GLY A 117 5.99 15.17 4.64
C GLY A 117 7.01 14.06 4.91
N ASN A 118 8.28 14.38 4.70
CA ASN A 118 9.38 13.43 4.89
C ASN A 118 9.56 12.98 6.35
N SER A 119 9.07 13.76 7.31
CA SER A 119 9.10 13.43 8.74
C SER A 119 7.94 12.52 9.18
N THR A 120 7.00 12.24 8.29
CA THR A 120 5.88 11.33 8.56
C THR A 120 6.39 9.96 8.98
N ARG A 121 5.89 9.44 10.09
CA ARG A 121 6.28 8.14 10.60
C ARG A 121 5.40 7.04 10.05
N ILE A 122 6.03 6.04 9.47
CA ILE A 122 5.37 4.88 8.90
C ILE A 122 5.26 3.78 9.94
N ARG A 123 4.07 3.26 10.13
CA ARG A 123 3.80 2.21 11.11
C ARG A 123 3.72 0.83 10.50
N VAL A 124 3.05 0.73 9.37
CA VAL A 124 2.84 -0.55 8.66
C VAL A 124 2.97 -0.29 7.18
N ALA A 125 3.57 -1.22 6.47
CA ALA A 125 3.60 -1.23 5.03
C ALA A 125 3.08 -2.56 4.49
N TYR A 126 2.27 -2.48 3.43
CA TYR A 126 1.82 -3.63 2.68
C TYR A 126 2.43 -3.55 1.29
N PHE A 127 3.49 -4.32 1.08
CA PHE A 127 4.25 -4.28 -0.16
C PHE A 127 3.60 -5.10 -1.24
N LYS A 128 3.47 -4.49 -2.40
CA LYS A 128 3.23 -5.23 -3.62
C LYS A 128 4.49 -6.01 -3.91
N LYS A 129 4.37 -7.34 -3.96
CA LYS A 129 5.46 -8.16 -4.45
C LYS A 129 5.75 -7.70 -5.86
N ALA A 130 7.00 -7.34 -6.14
CA ALA A 130 7.43 -7.15 -7.49
C ALA A 130 6.84 -8.32 -8.27
N MET A 131 6.01 -8.02 -9.25
CA MET A 131 5.56 -9.06 -10.14
C MET A 131 6.81 -9.81 -10.51
N GLU A 132 6.78 -11.08 -10.27
CA GLU A 132 7.74 -12.01 -10.80
C GLU A 132 7.63 -12.06 -12.32
N THR A 133 7.77 -10.95 -12.98
CA THR A 133 8.49 -10.94 -14.21
C THR A 133 9.87 -11.28 -13.74
N VAL A 134 9.96 -12.46 -13.52
CA VAL A 134 11.01 -13.17 -13.03
C VAL A 134 12.17 -12.83 -13.89
N VAL A 135 12.98 -11.96 -13.37
CA VAL A 135 14.32 -11.86 -13.85
C VAL A 135 14.97 -13.17 -13.40
N TYR A 136 14.84 -14.17 -14.24
CA TYR A 136 15.64 -15.34 -14.08
C TYR A 136 17.06 -14.91 -14.34
N GLU A 137 17.82 -14.78 -13.29
CA GLU A 137 19.24 -14.74 -13.44
C GLU A 137 19.65 -16.05 -14.11
N THR A 138 20.36 -15.95 -15.20
CA THR A 138 20.98 -17.12 -15.80
C THR A 138 22.26 -17.42 -15.04
N ASN A 139 22.47 -18.68 -14.71
CA ASN A 139 23.75 -19.11 -14.19
C ASN A 139 24.83 -19.11 -15.31
N ALA A 140 26.05 -19.39 -14.96
CA ALA A 140 27.18 -19.42 -15.92
C ALA A 140 26.99 -20.37 -17.10
N LYS A 141 26.03 -21.29 -17.01
CA LYS A 141 25.70 -22.25 -18.09
C LYS A 141 24.51 -21.78 -18.92
N GLY A 142 24.02 -20.57 -18.71
CA GLY A 142 22.85 -20.05 -19.40
C GLY A 142 21.52 -20.63 -18.93
N GLN A 143 21.49 -21.35 -17.83
CA GLN A 143 20.27 -21.89 -17.24
C GLN A 143 19.60 -20.80 -16.41
N TYR A 144 18.29 -20.72 -16.52
CA TYR A 144 17.53 -19.81 -15.68
C TYR A 144 17.58 -20.28 -14.25
N LEU A 145 18.00 -19.40 -13.36
CA LEU A 145 17.82 -19.59 -11.94
C LEU A 145 16.38 -19.24 -11.61
N LEU A 146 15.76 -20.05 -10.74
CA LEU A 146 14.43 -19.73 -10.26
C LEU A 146 14.48 -18.37 -9.56
N PRO A 147 13.43 -17.59 -9.69
CA PRO A 147 13.35 -16.33 -8.97
C PRO A 147 13.46 -16.61 -7.49
N LEU A 148 14.31 -15.86 -6.93
CA LEU A 148 14.47 -15.85 -5.49
C LEU A 148 13.27 -15.17 -4.83
#